data_aa1167075e214e0b281a1e37d517ecd8
#
_entry.id   aa1167075e214e0b281a1e37d517ecd8
#
_cell.length_a   1.000
_cell.length_b   1.000
_cell.length_c   1.000
_cell.angle_alpha   90.00
_cell.angle_beta   90.00
_cell.angle_gamma   90.00
#
_symmetry.space_group_name_H-M   'P 1'
#
loop_
_entity.id
_entity.type
_entity.pdbx_description
1 polymer ?
#
loop_
_entity_poly.entity_id
_entity_poly.type
_entity_poly.pdbx_seq_one_letter_code
_entity_poly.pdbx_strand_id
1 'polypeptide(L)'
;KKQPAIGIPFAGKLIELSEQGRLPDFMVRYGIRRLCKKRLKDEFISHPEYQQDRFQKLIEELRRSPIAIDTDAANEQHYEVATDFYLASLGKRLKYSCAYYPDSNTTLDQAEEEMLALYSKRAELDNDQEILELGCGWGSLTLWMAENYPRSKITAVSNSSSQKSYIDKLCRKAGFSNVTVITADVNFLELESAQFDRVISIEMFEHIRNYRQLFERISDWLTSE
;
A
#
# COMPACT_ATOMS: atom_id res chain seq x y z
N LYS A 1 -9.48 12.62 -14.36
CA LYS A 1 -9.01 13.08 -15.69
C LYS A 1 -8.02 12.02 -16.18
N LYS A 2 -8.31 11.35 -17.31
CA LYS A 2 -7.40 10.41 -17.98
C LYS A 2 -6.00 11.01 -18.03
N GLN A 3 -5.00 10.28 -17.54
CA GLN A 3 -3.61 10.65 -17.77
C GLN A 3 -3.42 10.97 -19.26
N PRO A 4 -2.69 12.03 -19.64
CA PRO A 4 -2.46 12.34 -21.02
C PRO A 4 -1.77 11.14 -21.67
N ALA A 5 -2.42 10.56 -22.66
CA ALA A 5 -1.85 9.49 -23.45
C ALA A 5 -0.44 9.92 -23.89
N ILE A 6 0.55 9.10 -23.62
CA ILE A 6 1.91 9.23 -24.12
C ILE A 6 1.79 9.58 -25.61
N GLY A 7 2.23 10.79 -25.98
CA GLY A 7 2.02 11.38 -27.31
C GLY A 7 2.79 10.68 -28.45
N ILE A 8 2.64 9.37 -28.55
CA ILE A 8 3.07 8.52 -29.66
C ILE A 8 1.79 8.00 -30.31
N PRO A 9 1.45 8.38 -31.55
CA PRO A 9 0.19 8.02 -32.20
C PRO A 9 -0.09 6.51 -32.29
N PHE A 10 0.90 5.66 -32.05
CA PHE A 10 0.81 4.20 -32.11
C PHE A 10 1.08 3.49 -30.76
N ALA A 11 1.27 4.23 -29.66
CA ALA A 11 1.63 3.62 -28.37
C ALA A 11 0.60 2.59 -27.90
N GLY A 12 -0.69 2.89 -27.99
CA GLY A 12 -1.76 1.97 -27.58
C GLY A 12 -1.72 0.64 -28.34
N LYS A 13 -1.55 0.69 -29.67
CA LYS A 13 -1.47 -0.53 -30.49
C LYS A 13 -0.21 -1.35 -30.23
N LEU A 14 0.92 -0.70 -29.92
CA LEU A 14 2.16 -1.41 -29.56
C LEU A 14 2.04 -2.04 -28.16
N ILE A 15 1.38 -1.40 -27.20
CA ILE A 15 1.10 -1.98 -25.90
C ILE A 15 0.22 -3.21 -26.05
N GLU A 16 -0.89 -3.10 -26.79
CA GLU A 16 -1.79 -4.23 -27.06
C GLU A 16 -1.07 -5.42 -27.72
N LEU A 17 -0.21 -5.16 -28.72
CA LEU A 17 0.59 -6.22 -29.36
C LEU A 17 1.60 -6.83 -28.39
N SER A 18 2.14 -6.05 -27.46
CA SER A 18 3.04 -6.53 -26.40
C SER A 18 2.29 -7.44 -25.42
N GLU A 19 1.11 -7.04 -24.96
CA GLU A 19 0.25 -7.82 -24.07
C GLU A 19 -0.20 -9.15 -24.70
N GLN A 20 -0.40 -9.15 -26.01
CA GLN A 20 -0.70 -10.36 -26.79
C GLN A 20 0.53 -11.25 -27.06
N GLY A 21 1.72 -10.87 -26.55
CA GLY A 21 2.97 -11.60 -26.80
C GLY A 21 3.43 -11.59 -28.28
N ARG A 22 2.92 -10.65 -29.10
CA ARG A 22 3.18 -10.56 -30.55
C ARG A 22 4.38 -9.70 -30.91
N LEU A 23 4.98 -9.02 -29.91
CA LEU A 23 6.23 -8.27 -30.09
C LEU A 23 7.42 -9.07 -29.59
N PRO A 24 8.54 -9.11 -30.34
CA PRO A 24 9.79 -9.68 -29.84
C PRO A 24 10.28 -8.93 -28.57
N ASP A 25 10.81 -9.67 -27.61
CA ASP A 25 11.26 -9.16 -26.30
C ASP A 25 12.25 -7.97 -26.42
N PHE A 26 13.17 -8.00 -27.40
CA PHE A 26 14.11 -6.90 -27.62
C PHE A 26 13.42 -5.57 -27.99
N MET A 27 12.30 -5.62 -28.72
CA MET A 27 11.52 -4.42 -29.08
C MET A 27 10.78 -3.86 -27.86
N VAL A 28 10.22 -4.74 -27.03
CA VAL A 28 9.58 -4.36 -25.76
C VAL A 28 10.61 -3.69 -24.85
N ARG A 29 11.77 -4.30 -24.65
CA ARG A 29 12.87 -3.74 -23.85
C ARG A 29 13.38 -2.40 -24.38
N TYR A 30 13.49 -2.28 -25.70
CA TYR A 30 13.88 -1.00 -26.32
C TYR A 30 12.84 0.09 -26.01
N GLY A 31 11.55 -0.23 -26.18
CA GLY A 31 10.44 0.68 -25.86
C GLY A 31 10.47 1.14 -24.42
N ILE A 32 10.59 0.20 -23.47
CA ILE A 32 10.69 0.48 -22.02
C ILE A 32 11.88 1.40 -21.74
N ARG A 33 13.08 1.06 -22.21
CA ARG A 33 14.29 1.90 -21.99
C ARG A 33 14.15 3.30 -22.57
N ARG A 34 13.48 3.44 -23.73
CA ARG A 34 13.21 4.77 -24.31
C ARG A 34 12.23 5.58 -23.46
N LEU A 35 11.18 4.96 -22.93
CA LEU A 35 10.23 5.60 -22.02
C LEU A 35 10.90 6.01 -20.70
N CYS A 36 11.70 5.14 -20.11
CA CYS A 36 12.48 5.46 -18.91
C CYS A 36 13.45 6.63 -19.15
N LYS A 37 14.17 6.62 -20.28
CA LYS A 37 15.08 7.73 -20.65
C LYS A 37 14.32 9.04 -20.85
N LYS A 38 13.15 8.97 -21.46
CA LYS A 38 12.27 10.15 -21.61
C LYS A 38 11.84 10.67 -20.23
N ARG A 39 11.36 9.80 -19.33
CA ARG A 39 10.94 10.16 -17.98
C ARG A 39 12.09 10.82 -17.21
N LEU A 40 13.27 10.23 -17.22
CA LEU A 40 14.45 10.80 -16.56
C LEU A 40 14.79 12.20 -17.11
N LYS A 41 14.67 12.39 -18.45
CA LYS A 41 14.90 13.71 -19.06
C LYS A 41 13.83 14.73 -18.66
N ASP A 42 12.57 14.32 -18.62
CA ASP A 42 11.44 15.21 -18.28
C ASP A 42 11.50 15.63 -16.79
N GLU A 43 12.04 14.75 -15.92
CA GLU A 43 12.21 15.06 -14.49
C GLU A 43 13.55 15.77 -14.16
N PHE A 44 14.52 15.71 -15.08
CA PHE A 44 15.83 16.31 -14.84
C PHE A 44 15.78 17.84 -15.05
N ILE A 45 16.16 18.55 -14.00
CA ILE A 45 16.33 20.01 -14.03
C ILE A 45 17.80 20.30 -13.80
N SER A 46 18.48 20.91 -14.77
CA SER A 46 19.91 21.17 -14.76
C SER A 46 20.34 22.24 -13.76
N HIS A 47 19.45 23.13 -13.37
CA HIS A 47 19.74 24.25 -12.48
C HIS A 47 19.22 23.98 -11.06
N PRO A 48 20.07 23.99 -10.03
CA PRO A 48 19.66 23.74 -8.64
C PRO A 48 18.54 24.67 -8.15
N GLU A 49 18.56 25.93 -8.56
CA GLU A 49 17.54 26.91 -8.18
C GLU A 49 16.15 26.51 -8.68
N TYR A 50 16.02 26.02 -9.92
CA TYR A 50 14.75 25.54 -10.46
C TYR A 50 14.31 24.22 -9.83
N GLN A 51 15.26 23.36 -9.44
CA GLN A 51 14.96 22.14 -8.66
C GLN A 51 14.33 22.52 -7.32
N GLN A 52 14.93 23.46 -6.61
CA GLN A 52 14.41 23.92 -5.31
C GLN A 52 13.03 24.56 -5.44
N ASP A 53 12.83 25.42 -6.44
CA ASP A 53 11.53 26.06 -6.69
C ASP A 53 10.44 25.03 -7.02
N ARG A 54 10.76 24.05 -7.89
CA ARG A 54 9.84 22.94 -8.21
C ARG A 54 9.51 22.11 -6.98
N PHE A 55 10.50 21.81 -6.13
CA PHE A 55 10.31 21.07 -4.91
C PHE A 55 9.42 21.81 -3.91
N GLN A 56 9.62 23.12 -3.74
CA GLN A 56 8.77 23.93 -2.86
C GLN A 56 7.32 23.99 -3.38
N LYS A 57 7.13 24.18 -4.69
CA LYS A 57 5.81 24.13 -5.30
C LYS A 57 5.10 22.80 -5.10
N LEU A 58 5.84 21.67 -5.22
CA LEU A 58 5.30 20.35 -4.92
C LEU A 58 4.87 20.23 -3.46
N ILE A 59 5.69 20.69 -2.50
CA ILE A 59 5.34 20.67 -1.08
C ILE A 59 4.07 21.48 -0.81
N GLU A 60 3.95 22.65 -1.41
CA GLU A 60 2.75 23.48 -1.27
C GLU A 60 1.51 22.83 -1.88
N GLU A 61 1.65 22.19 -3.05
CA GLU A 61 0.58 21.43 -3.68
C GLU A 61 0.12 20.26 -2.79
N LEU A 62 1.07 19.48 -2.26
CA LEU A 62 0.78 18.38 -1.35
C LEU A 62 0.04 18.84 -0.08
N ARG A 63 0.45 19.98 0.50
CA ARG A 63 -0.20 20.57 1.70
C ARG A 63 -1.62 21.05 1.46
N ARG A 64 -1.96 21.42 0.22
CA ARG A 64 -3.31 21.89 -0.16
C ARG A 64 -4.21 20.79 -0.68
N SER A 65 -3.65 19.63 -0.96
CA SER A 65 -4.40 18.46 -1.44
C SER A 65 -5.23 17.83 -0.32
N PRO A 66 -6.28 17.05 -0.63
CA PRO A 66 -6.83 16.05 0.29
C PRO A 66 -5.75 15.07 0.74
N ILE A 67 -6.00 14.27 1.77
CA ILE A 67 -5.06 13.24 2.26
C ILE A 67 -4.71 12.28 1.14
N ALA A 68 -5.70 11.76 0.41
CA ALA A 68 -5.53 10.92 -0.77
C ALA A 68 -6.39 11.41 -1.92
N ILE A 69 -5.98 11.13 -3.15
CA ILE A 69 -6.73 11.46 -4.38
C ILE A 69 -6.95 10.17 -5.19
N ASP A 70 -8.00 10.18 -6.02
CA ASP A 70 -8.32 9.06 -6.93
C ASP A 70 -8.42 7.69 -6.22
N THR A 71 -8.90 7.69 -4.96
CA THR A 71 -9.02 6.48 -4.12
C THR A 71 -9.87 5.40 -4.75
N ASP A 72 -10.96 5.77 -5.45
CA ASP A 72 -11.81 4.82 -6.20
C ASP A 72 -11.07 4.23 -7.40
N ALA A 73 -10.33 5.04 -8.16
CA ALA A 73 -9.56 4.57 -9.31
C ALA A 73 -8.39 3.66 -8.89
N ALA A 74 -7.76 3.95 -7.75
CA ALA A 74 -6.74 3.09 -7.17
C ALA A 74 -7.32 1.74 -6.74
N ASN A 75 -8.52 1.74 -6.16
CA ASN A 75 -9.27 0.53 -5.82
C ASN A 75 -9.55 -0.33 -7.06
N GLU A 76 -10.15 0.25 -8.11
CA GLU A 76 -10.44 -0.46 -9.36
C GLU A 76 -9.18 -1.08 -9.99
N GLN A 77 -8.06 -0.36 -10.00
CA GLN A 77 -6.83 -0.82 -10.65
C GLN A 77 -6.06 -1.88 -9.86
N HIS A 78 -6.11 -1.82 -8.53
CA HIS A 78 -5.25 -2.64 -7.68
C HIS A 78 -5.99 -3.72 -6.89
N TYR A 79 -7.28 -3.55 -6.59
CA TYR A 79 -7.99 -4.40 -5.64
C TYR A 79 -9.26 -5.08 -6.18
N GLU A 80 -9.77 -4.68 -7.33
CA GLU A 80 -10.88 -5.38 -8.02
C GLU A 80 -10.41 -6.52 -8.94
N VAL A 81 -9.14 -6.90 -8.83
CA VAL A 81 -8.65 -8.16 -9.40
C VAL A 81 -9.23 -9.32 -8.57
N ALA A 82 -9.68 -10.38 -9.25
CA ALA A 82 -10.28 -11.53 -8.57
C ALA A 82 -9.37 -12.07 -7.46
N THR A 83 -9.94 -12.32 -6.27
CA THR A 83 -9.20 -12.85 -5.10
C THR A 83 -8.37 -14.09 -5.45
N ASP A 84 -8.87 -14.94 -6.35
CA ASP A 84 -8.19 -16.15 -6.81
C ASP A 84 -6.82 -15.86 -7.48
N PHE A 85 -6.66 -14.69 -8.10
CA PHE A 85 -5.36 -14.28 -8.63
C PHE A 85 -4.32 -14.09 -7.52
N TYR A 86 -4.70 -13.44 -6.43
CA TYR A 86 -3.81 -13.25 -5.29
C TYR A 86 -3.51 -14.57 -4.58
N LEU A 87 -4.51 -15.44 -4.43
CA LEU A 87 -4.33 -16.79 -3.88
C LEU A 87 -3.37 -17.65 -4.69
N ALA A 88 -3.30 -17.43 -6.01
CA ALA A 88 -2.41 -18.17 -6.91
C ALA A 88 -1.01 -17.56 -7.04
N SER A 89 -0.83 -16.27 -6.74
CA SER A 89 0.41 -15.53 -7.00
C SER A 89 1.21 -15.14 -5.77
N LEU A 90 0.56 -15.03 -4.59
CA LEU A 90 1.18 -14.67 -3.32
C LEU A 90 1.44 -15.91 -2.47
N GLY A 91 2.26 -15.77 -1.43
CA GLY A 91 2.52 -16.81 -0.45
C GLY A 91 1.36 -16.99 0.54
N LYS A 92 1.59 -17.83 1.51
CA LYS A 92 0.57 -18.27 2.49
C LYS A 92 -0.08 -17.12 3.27
N ARG A 93 0.65 -16.03 3.52
CA ARG A 93 0.16 -14.86 4.26
C ARG A 93 -0.51 -13.81 3.35
N LEU A 94 -0.57 -14.05 2.04
CA LEU A 94 -1.12 -13.11 1.05
C LEU A 94 -0.54 -11.70 1.17
N LYS A 95 0.77 -11.64 1.39
CA LYS A 95 1.49 -10.39 1.57
C LYS A 95 1.69 -9.69 0.24
N TYR A 96 0.79 -8.79 -0.10
CA TYR A 96 0.84 -7.94 -1.31
C TYR A 96 1.73 -6.70 -1.09
N SER A 97 2.91 -6.94 -0.52
CA SER A 97 3.97 -5.98 -0.26
C SER A 97 5.30 -6.72 -0.21
N CYS A 98 6.42 -6.02 -0.03
CA CYS A 98 7.74 -6.67 -0.04
C CYS A 98 7.87 -7.74 1.05
N ALA A 99 8.61 -8.82 0.74
CA ALA A 99 9.00 -9.87 1.67
C ALA A 99 10.51 -9.77 1.97
N TYR A 100 10.96 -10.36 3.08
CA TYR A 100 12.36 -10.33 3.49
C TYR A 100 12.98 -11.73 3.37
N TYR A 101 14.01 -11.81 2.53
CA TYR A 101 14.77 -13.04 2.27
C TYR A 101 16.12 -12.95 2.99
N PRO A 102 16.28 -13.57 4.16
CA PRO A 102 17.55 -13.58 4.89
C PRO A 102 18.69 -14.20 4.10
N ASP A 103 18.37 -15.23 3.29
CA ASP A 103 19.32 -15.94 2.45
C ASP A 103 18.68 -16.47 1.15
N SER A 104 19.50 -17.06 0.27
CA SER A 104 19.07 -17.57 -1.04
C SER A 104 18.18 -18.81 -1.00
N ASN A 105 18.07 -19.48 0.14
CA ASN A 105 17.27 -20.70 0.30
C ASN A 105 15.89 -20.41 0.94
N THR A 106 15.66 -19.16 1.34
CA THR A 106 14.39 -18.73 1.95
C THR A 106 13.26 -18.87 0.94
N THR A 107 12.20 -19.59 1.28
CA THR A 107 11.00 -19.69 0.46
C THR A 107 10.16 -18.43 0.57
N LEU A 108 9.19 -18.24 -0.35
CA LEU A 108 8.28 -17.08 -0.29
C LEU A 108 7.50 -17.05 1.03
N ASP A 109 6.95 -18.19 1.48
CA ASP A 109 6.21 -18.26 2.73
C ASP A 109 7.06 -17.88 3.94
N GLN A 110 8.31 -18.33 3.98
CA GLN A 110 9.27 -17.95 5.04
C GLN A 110 9.60 -16.44 4.94
N ALA A 111 9.82 -15.91 3.74
CA ALA A 111 10.13 -14.51 3.55
C ALA A 111 8.98 -13.58 3.95
N GLU A 112 7.73 -13.99 3.75
CA GLU A 112 6.55 -13.27 4.26
C GLU A 112 6.53 -13.25 5.80
N GLU A 113 6.75 -14.38 6.46
CA GLU A 113 6.82 -14.49 7.93
C GLU A 113 7.96 -13.65 8.51
N GLU A 114 9.16 -13.73 7.95
CA GLU A 114 10.32 -12.95 8.39
C GLU A 114 10.06 -11.44 8.27
N MET A 115 9.38 -11.00 7.21
CA MET A 115 9.04 -9.59 7.07
C MET A 115 7.97 -9.14 8.07
N LEU A 116 6.95 -9.96 8.32
CA LEU A 116 5.92 -9.67 9.32
C LEU A 116 6.52 -9.58 10.72
N ALA A 117 7.40 -10.52 11.07
CA ALA A 117 8.15 -10.49 12.34
C ALA A 117 9.04 -9.24 12.44
N LEU A 118 9.67 -8.83 11.34
CA LEU A 118 10.48 -7.60 11.30
C LEU A 118 9.63 -6.34 11.51
N TYR A 119 8.42 -6.27 10.92
CA TYR A 119 7.49 -5.16 11.17
C TYR A 119 7.07 -5.10 12.63
N SER A 120 6.71 -6.24 13.22
CA SER A 120 6.36 -6.34 14.63
C SER A 120 7.48 -5.85 15.54
N LYS A 121 8.72 -6.29 15.29
CA LYS A 121 9.88 -5.84 16.04
C LYS A 121 10.13 -4.32 15.91
N ARG A 122 9.96 -3.76 14.70
CA ARG A 122 10.17 -2.32 14.45
C ARG A 122 9.09 -1.45 15.07
N ALA A 123 7.87 -1.96 15.11
CA ALA A 123 6.72 -1.27 15.71
C ALA A 123 6.60 -1.53 17.22
N GLU A 124 7.51 -2.33 17.80
CA GLU A 124 7.50 -2.70 19.22
C GLU A 124 6.14 -3.25 19.67
N LEU A 125 5.60 -4.19 18.85
CA LEU A 125 4.32 -4.82 19.16
C LEU A 125 4.44 -5.80 20.31
N ASP A 126 3.44 -5.79 21.17
CA ASP A 126 3.29 -6.73 22.28
C ASP A 126 1.80 -7.01 22.53
N ASN A 127 1.49 -7.90 23.44
CA ASN A 127 0.13 -8.12 23.92
C ASN A 127 -0.37 -6.93 24.72
N ASP A 128 -1.71 -6.86 24.86
CA ASP A 128 -2.43 -5.86 25.63
C ASP A 128 -2.36 -4.44 25.04
N GLN A 129 -2.04 -4.30 23.75
CA GLN A 129 -2.03 -3.04 23.00
C GLN A 129 -3.32 -2.86 22.18
N GLU A 130 -3.74 -1.61 22.02
CA GLU A 130 -4.70 -1.15 21.02
C GLU A 130 -3.92 -0.76 19.75
N ILE A 131 -4.06 -1.51 18.66
CA ILE A 131 -3.25 -1.36 17.44
C ILE A 131 -4.15 -0.91 16.29
N LEU A 132 -3.76 0.16 15.59
CA LEU A 132 -4.37 0.60 14.34
C LEU A 132 -3.49 0.21 13.15
N GLU A 133 -4.05 -0.49 12.18
CA GLU A 133 -3.42 -0.77 10.89
C GLU A 133 -4.11 0.02 9.78
N LEU A 134 -3.40 0.96 9.15
CA LEU A 134 -3.88 1.74 8.02
C LEU A 134 -3.45 1.11 6.70
N GLY A 135 -4.43 0.69 5.89
CA GLY A 135 -4.17 0.02 4.62
C GLY A 135 -3.89 -1.47 4.78
N CYS A 136 -4.80 -2.21 5.41
CA CYS A 136 -4.58 -3.62 5.78
C CYS A 136 -4.52 -4.59 4.58
N GLY A 137 -4.89 -4.18 3.37
CA GLY A 137 -4.89 -5.02 2.18
C GLY A 137 -5.70 -6.32 2.40
N TRP A 138 -5.14 -7.47 2.05
CA TRP A 138 -5.76 -8.78 2.25
C TRP A 138 -5.61 -9.32 3.67
N GLY A 139 -5.16 -8.49 4.63
CA GLY A 139 -5.08 -8.82 6.05
C GLY A 139 -3.82 -9.60 6.43
N SER A 140 -2.76 -9.52 5.64
CA SER A 140 -1.52 -10.22 5.91
C SER A 140 -0.98 -9.93 7.31
N LEU A 141 -0.77 -8.65 7.62
CA LEU A 141 -0.29 -8.22 8.94
C LEU A 141 -1.40 -8.31 9.99
N THR A 142 -2.64 -7.93 9.65
CA THR A 142 -3.80 -8.01 10.55
C THR A 142 -3.94 -9.40 11.17
N LEU A 143 -3.99 -10.44 10.33
CA LEU A 143 -4.18 -11.83 10.79
C LEU A 143 -2.95 -12.36 11.52
N TRP A 144 -1.76 -11.96 11.09
CA TRP A 144 -0.52 -12.30 11.77
C TRP A 144 -0.46 -11.69 13.18
N MET A 145 -0.85 -10.43 13.33
CA MET A 145 -0.95 -9.78 14.64
C MET A 145 -2.01 -10.46 15.52
N ALA A 146 -3.17 -10.81 14.95
CA ALA A 146 -4.23 -11.48 15.69
C ALA A 146 -3.79 -12.85 16.27
N GLU A 147 -2.98 -13.57 15.51
CA GLU A 147 -2.41 -14.88 15.90
C GLU A 147 -1.33 -14.73 16.98
N ASN A 148 -0.42 -13.75 16.83
CA ASN A 148 0.75 -13.61 17.70
C ASN A 148 0.49 -12.77 18.96
N TYR A 149 -0.51 -11.87 18.92
CA TYR A 149 -0.88 -10.97 20.01
C TYR A 149 -2.37 -11.11 20.37
N PRO A 150 -2.81 -12.27 20.90
CA PRO A 150 -4.23 -12.57 21.09
C PRO A 150 -4.92 -11.68 22.15
N ARG A 151 -4.16 -10.98 23.01
CA ARG A 151 -4.71 -10.06 24.00
C ARG A 151 -4.75 -8.60 23.49
N SER A 152 -4.09 -8.30 22.38
CA SER A 152 -4.17 -6.97 21.75
C SER A 152 -5.44 -6.84 20.93
N LYS A 153 -5.97 -5.63 20.83
CA LYS A 153 -7.09 -5.31 19.95
C LYS A 153 -6.56 -4.64 18.68
N ILE A 154 -6.98 -5.16 17.55
CA ILE A 154 -6.49 -4.74 16.23
C ILE A 154 -7.64 -4.10 15.47
N THR A 155 -7.51 -2.82 15.15
CA THR A 155 -8.40 -2.10 14.25
C THR A 155 -7.68 -1.98 12.90
N ALA A 156 -8.20 -2.65 11.88
CA ALA A 156 -7.64 -2.66 10.54
C ALA A 156 -8.52 -1.86 9.58
N VAL A 157 -7.93 -0.96 8.82
CA VAL A 157 -8.65 -0.08 7.88
C VAL A 157 -8.29 -0.42 6.45
N SER A 158 -9.31 -0.62 5.61
CA SER A 158 -9.20 -0.75 4.16
C SER A 158 -10.26 0.10 3.48
N ASN A 159 -10.00 0.61 2.29
CA ASN A 159 -11.01 1.26 1.45
C ASN A 159 -11.81 0.24 0.60
N SER A 160 -11.54 -1.07 0.73
CA SER A 160 -12.17 -2.14 -0.03
C SER A 160 -13.08 -3.02 0.84
N SER A 161 -14.36 -3.08 0.49
CA SER A 161 -15.33 -3.95 1.16
C SER A 161 -15.08 -5.45 0.89
N SER A 162 -14.48 -5.79 -0.26
CA SER A 162 -14.10 -7.16 -0.61
C SER A 162 -12.97 -7.66 0.29
N GLN A 163 -11.96 -6.81 0.56
CA GLN A 163 -10.88 -7.11 1.49
C GLN A 163 -11.40 -7.29 2.92
N LYS A 164 -12.27 -6.38 3.39
CA LYS A 164 -12.94 -6.55 4.69
C LYS A 164 -13.66 -7.89 4.79
N SER A 165 -14.51 -8.21 3.80
CA SER A 165 -15.30 -9.45 3.80
C SER A 165 -14.39 -10.70 3.84
N TYR A 166 -13.26 -10.64 3.16
CA TYR A 166 -12.27 -11.71 3.15
C TYR A 166 -11.61 -11.87 4.52
N ILE A 167 -11.13 -10.79 5.13
CA ILE A 167 -10.49 -10.81 6.46
C ILE A 167 -11.49 -11.27 7.52
N ASP A 168 -12.70 -10.74 7.55
CA ASP A 168 -13.76 -11.15 8.48
C ASP A 168 -14.06 -12.65 8.38
N LYS A 169 -14.06 -13.22 7.16
CA LYS A 169 -14.24 -14.66 6.94
C LYS A 169 -13.09 -15.47 7.55
N LEU A 170 -11.86 -15.02 7.38
CA LEU A 170 -10.68 -15.70 7.93
C LEU A 170 -10.64 -15.59 9.45
N CYS A 171 -10.96 -14.43 10.03
CA CYS A 171 -11.07 -14.26 11.49
C CYS A 171 -12.08 -15.24 12.09
N ARG A 172 -13.29 -15.34 11.50
CA ARG A 172 -14.30 -16.32 11.94
C ARG A 172 -13.82 -17.76 11.86
N LYS A 173 -13.12 -18.12 10.76
CA LYS A 173 -12.59 -19.47 10.56
C LYS A 173 -11.48 -19.82 11.57
N ALA A 174 -10.64 -18.86 11.92
CA ALA A 174 -9.54 -19.04 12.88
C ALA A 174 -9.97 -18.84 14.34
N GLY A 175 -11.18 -18.34 14.61
CA GLY A 175 -11.65 -18.03 15.95
C GLY A 175 -11.07 -16.76 16.55
N PHE A 176 -10.55 -15.84 15.73
CA PHE A 176 -10.04 -14.56 16.19
C PHE A 176 -11.21 -13.63 16.57
N SER A 177 -11.21 -13.11 17.80
CA SER A 177 -12.20 -12.18 18.32
C SER A 177 -11.62 -10.78 18.59
N ASN A 178 -10.33 -10.60 18.36
CA ASN A 178 -9.57 -9.40 18.66
C ASN A 178 -9.30 -8.51 17.44
N VAL A 179 -9.99 -8.74 16.32
CA VAL A 179 -9.87 -7.95 15.09
C VAL A 179 -11.17 -7.25 14.75
N THR A 180 -11.08 -5.96 14.47
CA THR A 180 -12.17 -5.15 13.89
C THR A 180 -11.70 -4.59 12.56
N VAL A 181 -12.42 -4.87 11.46
CA VAL A 181 -12.09 -4.31 10.13
C VAL A 181 -13.07 -3.21 9.78
N ILE A 182 -12.55 -2.04 9.45
CA ILE A 182 -13.30 -0.86 9.02
C ILE A 182 -13.09 -0.65 7.53
N THR A 183 -14.19 -0.48 6.76
CA THR A 183 -14.10 0.00 5.38
C THR A 183 -14.29 1.51 5.37
N ALA A 184 -13.24 2.26 5.05
CA ALA A 184 -13.29 3.71 5.00
C ALA A 184 -12.23 4.28 4.05
N ASP A 185 -12.57 5.39 3.40
CA ASP A 185 -11.58 6.26 2.75
C ASP A 185 -10.84 7.04 3.84
N VAL A 186 -9.51 7.07 3.76
CA VAL A 186 -8.66 7.77 4.72
C VAL A 186 -8.96 9.27 4.82
N ASN A 187 -9.53 9.87 3.77
CA ASN A 187 -9.98 11.27 3.79
C ASN A 187 -11.09 11.52 4.82
N PHE A 188 -11.94 10.53 5.06
CA PHE A 188 -13.15 10.62 5.88
C PHE A 188 -13.11 9.70 7.10
N LEU A 189 -11.98 9.02 7.34
CA LEU A 189 -11.82 8.16 8.50
C LEU A 189 -11.84 8.98 9.80
N GLU A 190 -12.79 8.72 10.66
CA GLU A 190 -12.91 9.32 11.98
C GLU A 190 -12.72 8.23 13.03
N LEU A 191 -11.80 8.44 13.97
CA LEU A 191 -11.49 7.55 15.09
C LEU A 191 -11.42 8.40 16.37
N GLU A 192 -11.53 7.76 17.53
CA GLU A 192 -11.42 8.43 18.81
C GLU A 192 -9.97 8.89 19.08
N SER A 193 -9.82 10.05 19.69
CA SER A 193 -8.51 10.59 20.10
C SER A 193 -7.91 9.73 21.21
N ALA A 194 -6.59 9.62 21.23
CA ALA A 194 -5.81 8.90 22.24
C ALA A 194 -6.31 7.46 22.49
N GLN A 195 -6.65 6.75 21.41
CA GLN A 195 -7.20 5.40 21.46
C GLN A 195 -6.10 4.33 21.28
N PHE A 196 -5.09 4.59 20.48
CA PHE A 196 -4.16 3.54 20.02
C PHE A 196 -2.77 3.70 20.63
N ASP A 197 -2.17 2.57 21.03
CA ASP A 197 -0.78 2.50 21.48
C ASP A 197 0.18 2.48 20.30
N ARG A 198 -0.26 1.91 19.16
CA ARG A 198 0.54 1.78 17.93
C ARG A 198 -0.31 2.03 16.69
N VAL A 199 0.26 2.77 15.74
CA VAL A 199 -0.29 2.91 14.39
C VAL A 199 0.71 2.37 13.38
N ILE A 200 0.28 1.42 12.56
CA ILE A 200 1.11 0.78 11.55
C ILE A 200 0.50 1.00 10.18
N SER A 201 1.35 1.26 9.20
CA SER A 201 0.94 1.34 7.80
C SER A 201 2.05 0.78 6.92
N ILE A 202 1.70 -0.17 6.05
CA ILE A 202 2.65 -0.87 5.17
C ILE A 202 2.24 -0.61 3.73
N GLU A 203 3.14 0.06 2.97
CA GLU A 203 2.96 0.33 1.54
C GLU A 203 1.59 0.98 1.20
N MET A 204 1.16 1.94 2.03
CA MET A 204 -0.02 2.77 1.79
C MET A 204 0.36 4.24 1.57
N PHE A 205 1.44 4.70 2.21
CA PHE A 205 1.78 6.13 2.22
C PHE A 205 2.21 6.65 0.85
N GLU A 206 2.63 5.80 -0.09
CA GLU A 206 2.88 6.17 -1.49
C GLU A 206 1.62 6.67 -2.22
N HIS A 207 0.42 6.33 -1.71
CA HIS A 207 -0.86 6.81 -2.23
C HIS A 207 -1.33 8.12 -1.57
N ILE A 208 -0.60 8.61 -0.57
CA ILE A 208 -0.93 9.80 0.19
C ILE A 208 -0.36 11.07 -0.48
N ARG A 209 -1.12 12.14 -0.43
CA ARG A 209 -0.71 13.47 -0.89
C ARG A 209 -0.44 14.40 0.28
N ASN A 210 -1.38 14.56 1.18
CA ASN A 210 -1.26 15.45 2.32
C ASN A 210 -0.77 14.68 3.55
N TYR A 211 0.52 14.37 3.57
CA TYR A 211 1.18 13.71 4.70
C TYR A 211 1.00 14.46 6.01
N ARG A 212 1.05 15.80 5.97
CA ARG A 212 0.90 16.61 7.17
C ARG A 212 -0.44 16.35 7.83
N GLN A 213 -1.54 16.45 7.07
CA GLN A 213 -2.88 16.21 7.59
C GLN A 213 -3.06 14.78 8.09
N LEU A 214 -2.49 13.79 7.40
CA LEU A 214 -2.53 12.40 7.87
C LEU A 214 -1.78 12.22 9.18
N PHE A 215 -0.56 12.76 9.30
CA PHE A 215 0.22 12.63 10.53
C PHE A 215 -0.38 13.41 11.70
N GLU A 216 -1.03 14.55 11.46
CA GLU A 216 -1.78 15.27 12.50
C GLU A 216 -2.92 14.39 13.05
N ARG A 217 -3.68 13.67 12.18
CA ARG A 217 -4.71 12.71 12.60
C ARG A 217 -4.11 11.51 13.35
N ILE A 218 -3.05 10.91 12.81
CA ILE A 218 -2.36 9.79 13.47
C ILE A 218 -1.89 10.19 14.86
N SER A 219 -1.31 11.39 15.00
CA SER A 219 -0.88 11.92 16.31
C SER A 219 -2.04 12.10 17.29
N ASP A 220 -3.22 12.51 16.79
CA ASP A 220 -4.42 12.64 17.62
C ASP A 220 -4.98 11.28 18.07
N TRP A 221 -4.89 10.26 17.22
CA TRP A 221 -5.35 8.91 17.54
C TRP A 221 -4.43 8.14 18.49
N LEU A 222 -3.14 8.49 18.51
CA LEU A 222 -2.16 7.86 19.41
C LEU A 222 -2.33 8.34 20.86
N THR A 223 -2.09 7.42 21.78
CA THR A 223 -1.93 7.75 23.20
C THR A 223 -0.71 8.63 23.44
N SER A 224 -0.67 9.37 24.54
CA SER A 224 0.38 10.37 24.83
C SER A 224 1.63 9.80 25.53
N GLU A 225 1.93 8.52 25.38
CA GLU A 225 3.18 7.91 25.90
C GLU A 225 4.18 7.60 24.80
#